data_4e62a6209279f7eabd1b2bf001200b4a
#
_entry.id   4e62a6209279f7eabd1b2bf001200b4a
#
_cell.length_a   1.000
_cell.length_b   1.000
_cell.length_c   1.000
_cell.angle_alpha   90.00
_cell.angle_beta   90.00
_cell.angle_gamma   90.00
#
_symmetry.space_group_name_H-M   'P 1'
#
loop_
_entity.id
_entity.type
_entity.pdbx_description
1 polymer ?
#
loop_
_entity_poly.entity_id
_entity_poly.type
_entity_poly.pdbx_seq_one_letter_code
_entity_poly.pdbx_strand_id
1 'polypeptide(L)' 'MNKENSIRLWKIIQEAGDYLQGQLPDHLNHPKGRNPYAHVAICVKSKFKSSYKDIEDEKFDEIVNYINFLKENPS' A
#
# COMPACT_ATOMS: atom_id res chain seq x y z
N MET A 1 -2.25 -14.98 -0.27
CA MET A 1 -1.26 -14.93 0.85
C MET A 1 -1.69 -15.85 1.97
N ASN A 2 -0.76 -16.57 2.58
CA ASN A 2 -1.07 -17.29 3.80
C ASN A 2 -1.28 -16.28 4.94
N LYS A 3 -1.75 -16.78 6.08
CA LYS A 3 -2.10 -15.91 7.20
C LYS A 3 -0.90 -15.10 7.71
N GLU A 4 0.25 -15.76 7.86
CA GLU A 4 1.45 -15.10 8.35
C GLU A 4 1.90 -13.98 7.40
N ASN A 5 1.96 -14.25 6.12
CA ASN A 5 2.36 -13.26 5.12
C ASN A 5 1.35 -12.12 5.02
N SER A 6 0.06 -12.41 5.18
CA SER A 6 -0.96 -11.36 5.20
C SER A 6 -0.76 -10.40 6.36
N ILE A 7 -0.42 -10.92 7.53
CA ILE A 7 -0.14 -10.09 8.71
C ILE A 7 1.11 -9.24 8.48
N ARG A 8 2.15 -9.83 7.90
CA ARG A 8 3.38 -9.11 7.59
C ARG A 8 3.15 -8.00 6.58
N LEU A 9 2.39 -8.27 5.52
CA LEU A 9 2.07 -7.25 4.52
C LEU A 9 1.22 -6.13 5.11
N TRP A 10 0.28 -6.47 5.98
CA TRP A 10 -0.53 -5.43 6.64
C TRP A 10 0.35 -4.47 7.43
N LYS A 11 1.34 -5.00 8.16
CA LYS A 11 2.29 -4.15 8.89
C LYS A 11 3.11 -3.27 7.96
N ILE A 12 3.55 -3.83 6.83
CA ILE A 12 4.32 -3.08 5.83
C ILE A 12 3.46 -1.97 5.23
N ILE A 13 2.19 -2.26 4.94
CA ILE A 13 1.24 -1.27 4.43
C ILE A 13 1.04 -0.15 5.46
N GLN A 14 0.89 -0.50 6.73
CA GLN A 14 0.73 0.49 7.79
C GLN A 14 1.96 1.37 7.94
N GLU A 15 3.15 0.78 7.90
CA GLU A 15 4.41 1.53 7.98
C GLU A 15 4.57 2.47 6.79
N ALA A 16 4.19 2.00 5.59
CA ALA A 16 4.23 2.85 4.40
C ALA A 16 3.23 4.00 4.52
N GLY A 17 2.04 3.73 5.07
CA GLY A 17 1.05 4.75 5.32
C GLY A 17 1.57 5.81 6.30
N ASP A 18 2.21 5.37 7.37
CA ASP A 18 2.82 6.29 8.34
C ASP A 18 3.89 7.17 7.66
N TYR A 19 4.73 6.56 6.84
CA TYR A 19 5.77 7.27 6.11
C TYR A 19 5.18 8.33 5.16
N LEU A 20 4.08 7.98 4.48
CA LEU A 20 3.45 8.85 3.49
C LEU A 20 2.51 9.89 4.11
N GLN A 21 2.26 9.82 5.39
CA GLN A 21 1.34 10.75 6.04
C GLN A 21 1.86 12.18 5.88
N GLY A 22 1.03 13.03 5.27
CA GLY A 22 1.39 14.42 5.02
C GLY A 22 2.21 14.64 3.75
N GLN A 23 2.58 13.58 3.03
CA GLN A 23 3.38 13.69 1.81
C GLN A 23 2.57 13.53 0.52
N LEU A 24 1.34 13.02 0.63
CA LEU A 24 0.48 12.86 -0.54
C LEU A 24 -0.17 14.20 -0.90
N PRO A 25 -0.23 14.55 -2.21
CA PRO A 25 -0.92 15.76 -2.60
C PRO A 25 -2.42 15.66 -2.34
N ASP A 26 -3.04 16.80 -2.02
CA ASP A 26 -4.47 16.84 -1.80
C ASP A 26 -5.22 16.48 -3.08
N HIS A 27 -6.37 15.85 -2.91
CA HIS A 27 -7.23 15.49 -4.02
C HIS A 27 -8.51 16.30 -3.94
N LEU A 28 -9.11 16.62 -5.09
CA LEU A 28 -10.34 17.41 -5.15
C LEU A 28 -11.47 16.81 -4.31
N ASN A 29 -11.53 15.48 -4.26
CA ASN A 29 -12.56 14.78 -3.50
C ASN A 29 -12.16 14.55 -2.04
N HIS A 30 -10.94 14.95 -1.66
CA HIS A 30 -10.41 14.76 -0.32
C HIS A 30 -9.67 16.03 0.13
N PRO A 31 -10.43 17.14 0.35
CA PRO A 31 -9.80 18.43 0.63
C PRO A 31 -9.02 18.48 1.94
N LYS A 32 -9.22 17.51 2.84
CA LYS A 32 -8.49 17.41 4.10
C LYS A 32 -7.26 16.51 4.01
N GLY A 33 -6.89 16.12 2.78
CA GLY A 33 -5.80 15.19 2.55
C GLY A 33 -6.29 13.79 2.27
N ARG A 34 -5.39 12.95 1.79
CA ARG A 34 -5.70 11.56 1.42
C ARG A 34 -5.32 10.64 2.57
N ASN A 35 -6.11 9.58 2.77
CA ASN A 35 -5.76 8.55 3.73
C ASN A 35 -4.59 7.73 3.17
N PRO A 36 -3.38 7.85 3.73
CA PRO A 36 -2.21 7.18 3.17
C PRO A 36 -2.29 5.66 3.25
N TYR A 37 -2.96 5.12 4.26
CA TYR A 37 -3.11 3.67 4.41
C TYR A 37 -4.00 3.12 3.30
N ALA A 38 -5.13 3.77 3.06
CA ALA A 38 -6.04 3.38 1.98
C ALA A 38 -5.34 3.55 0.63
N HIS A 39 -4.55 4.62 0.46
CA HIS A 39 -3.80 4.86 -0.77
C HIS A 39 -2.89 3.67 -1.10
N VAL A 40 -2.08 3.22 -0.13
CA VAL A 40 -1.16 2.10 -0.35
C VAL A 40 -1.94 0.83 -0.68
N ALA A 41 -2.98 0.53 0.07
CA ALA A 41 -3.78 -0.68 -0.16
C ALA A 41 -4.46 -0.67 -1.53
N ILE A 42 -5.00 0.46 -1.95
CA ILE A 42 -5.65 0.62 -3.25
C ILE A 42 -4.63 0.48 -4.38
N CYS A 43 -3.45 1.06 -4.22
CA CYS A 43 -2.40 0.95 -5.23
C CYS A 43 -1.96 -0.49 -5.41
N VAL A 44 -1.80 -1.25 -4.32
CA VAL A 44 -1.45 -2.68 -4.39
C VAL A 44 -2.56 -3.44 -5.11
N LYS A 45 -3.80 -3.20 -4.75
CA LYS A 45 -4.94 -3.87 -5.39
C LYS A 45 -4.99 -3.56 -6.89
N SER A 46 -4.75 -2.32 -7.26
CA SER A 46 -4.76 -1.91 -8.67
C SER A 46 -3.61 -2.55 -9.45
N LYS A 47 -2.42 -2.57 -8.87
CA LYS A 47 -1.22 -3.11 -9.52
C LYS A 47 -1.32 -4.62 -9.74
N PHE A 48 -1.76 -5.35 -8.73
CA PHE A 48 -1.78 -6.82 -8.74
C PHE A 48 -3.16 -7.39 -9.06
N LYS A 49 -4.17 -6.54 -9.28
CA LYS A 49 -5.54 -6.94 -9.65
C LYS A 49 -6.26 -7.73 -8.56
N SER A 50 -5.77 -7.68 -7.33
CA SER A 50 -6.36 -8.38 -6.19
C SER A 50 -5.93 -7.72 -4.89
N SER A 51 -6.77 -7.85 -3.86
CA SER A 51 -6.37 -7.44 -2.51
C SER A 51 -5.09 -8.19 -2.11
N TYR A 52 -4.26 -7.55 -1.30
CA TYR A 52 -2.99 -8.18 -0.87
C TYR A 52 -3.22 -9.56 -0.21
N LYS A 53 -4.37 -9.76 0.43
CA LYS A 53 -4.70 -11.03 1.07
C LYS A 53 -4.93 -12.16 0.06
N ASP A 54 -5.33 -11.81 -1.15
CA ASP A 54 -5.72 -12.77 -2.20
C ASP A 54 -4.61 -12.99 -3.21
N ILE A 55 -3.48 -12.30 -3.07
CA ILE A 55 -2.34 -12.46 -3.96
C ILE A 55 -1.52 -13.67 -3.51
N GLU A 56 -0.91 -14.37 -4.46
CA GLU A 56 -0.09 -15.54 -4.19
C GLU A 56 1.14 -15.20 -3.33
N ASP A 57 1.52 -16.12 -2.43
CA ASP A 57 2.70 -15.94 -1.58
C ASP A 57 3.98 -15.69 -2.38
N GLU A 58 4.08 -16.26 -3.57
CA GLU A 58 5.23 -16.07 -4.46
C GLU A 58 5.45 -14.61 -4.84
N LYS A 59 4.41 -13.80 -4.75
CA LYS A 59 4.46 -12.37 -5.09
C LYS A 59 4.82 -11.48 -3.90
N PHE A 60 5.06 -12.06 -2.73
CA PHE A 60 5.31 -11.29 -1.52
C PHE A 60 6.41 -10.24 -1.73
N ASP A 61 7.56 -10.66 -2.26
CA ASP A 61 8.67 -9.74 -2.46
C ASP A 61 8.36 -8.65 -3.49
N GLU A 62 7.61 -9.00 -4.53
CA GLU A 62 7.18 -8.01 -5.53
C GLU A 62 6.29 -6.95 -4.90
N ILE A 63 5.39 -7.36 -4.02
CA ILE A 63 4.50 -6.43 -3.34
C ILE A 63 5.31 -5.50 -2.42
N VAL A 64 6.25 -6.05 -1.68
CA VAL A 64 7.12 -5.24 -0.79
C VAL A 64 7.91 -4.23 -1.61
N ASN A 65 8.49 -4.65 -2.73
CA ASN A 65 9.23 -3.76 -3.61
C ASN A 65 8.34 -2.65 -4.18
N TYR A 66 7.12 -2.99 -4.54
CA TYR A 66 6.17 -2.01 -5.05
C TYR A 66 5.78 -0.99 -3.97
N ILE A 67 5.54 -1.45 -2.74
CA ILE A 67 5.22 -0.56 -1.62
C ILE A 67 6.38 0.41 -1.35
N ASN A 68 7.62 -0.08 -1.41
CA ASN A 68 8.79 0.79 -1.27
C ASN A 68 8.86 1.82 -2.40
N PHE A 69 8.51 1.42 -3.61
CA PHE A 69 8.40 2.36 -4.74
C PHE A 69 7.38 3.46 -4.46
N LEU A 70 6.23 3.10 -3.90
CA LEU A 70 5.20 4.07 -3.55
C LEU A 70 5.69 5.07 -2.49
N LYS A 71 6.50 4.63 -1.54
CA LYS A 71 7.07 5.50 -0.53
C LYS A 71 8.03 6.53 -1.14
N GLU A 72 8.79 6.12 -2.15
CA GLU A 72 9.74 6.99 -2.82
C GLU A 72 9.10 7.91 -3.86
N ASN A 73 7.88 7.57 -4.29
CA ASN A 73 7.18 8.30 -5.35
C ASN A 73 5.75 8.64 -4.91
N PRO A 74 5.58 9.51 -3.91
CA PRO A 74 4.25 9.90 -3.45
C PRO A 74 3.47 10.61 -4.55
N SER A 75 2.20 10.23 -4.73
CA SER A 75 1.38 10.83 -5.78
C SER A 75 -0.10 10.88 -5.43
#